data_a9a2f7bad2c206e5f661b7b764c3e408
#
_entry.id   a9a2f7bad2c206e5f661b7b764c3e408
#
_cell.length_a   1.000
_cell.length_b   1.000
_cell.length_c   1.000
_cell.angle_alpha   90.00
_cell.angle_beta   90.00
_cell.angle_gamma   90.00
#
_symmetry.space_group_name_H-M   'P 1'
#
loop_
_entity.id
_entity.type
_entity.pdbx_description
1 polymer ?
#
loop_
_entity_poly.entity_id
_entity_poly.type
_entity_poly.pdbx_seq_one_letter_code
_entity_poly.pdbx_strand_id
1 'polypeptide(L)'
;MSLQSFGFFGFLLVVAAVYLHLPQRWQSAFLLAASWVFYALAMPSMLGVTIAIAVFTYLCGRGMAAHSSAHKTAFLRGGVIGLLAILAFFKYNGAFASEGGWQAVAMPLGISFYSFAAIAYLIDAARGDCEAETNFIECALFLNFFATVTQGPICRAGALLPQFKQEHRFDTDRTVRALRLMALGLFKLVAVSDVLGLLVDEVFPNYRSYGGPMLVLAAVFYTFQLYFNFSGYSEVARAVGLLLGLELPENFKTPFFATNFSGFWSRWHISFSSWLQDYLFMPLAWADMSGVTGGRLTRLPAEVCVFTVFFVSGFWHGNTLPFVVWGLLQACYRLGEELLHRRLGKPKKKAPARVLWAKRAGVFVLWCISMVFFRVGSAPAAAPLTVGDAFAYLGRCFLGWSPARFGGELYAAASNGFYANAIMVAAYYVFVVLVLALAFYLDTRRAFAYKNKPAEVCLAGEKHRWAVYYTLVVALLVGYIMQSGGFGNSGFGMYAGF
;
A
#
# COMPACT_ATOMS: atom_id res chain seq x y z
N MET A 1 3.04 10.42 14.55
CA MET A 1 1.60 10.20 14.87
C MET A 1 1.04 9.25 13.81
N SER A 2 0.42 8.12 14.20
CA SER A 2 -0.18 7.14 13.26
C SER A 2 -1.65 7.48 13.01
N LEU A 3 -2.17 7.19 11.79
CA LEU A 3 -3.58 7.41 11.42
C LEU A 3 -4.60 6.59 12.24
N GLN A 4 -4.14 5.59 13.00
CA GLN A 4 -4.98 4.78 13.89
C GLN A 4 -4.88 5.19 15.37
N SER A 5 -4.08 6.22 15.70
CA SER A 5 -3.88 6.66 17.07
C SER A 5 -4.98 7.62 17.55
N PHE A 6 -5.30 7.57 18.85
CA PHE A 6 -6.24 8.55 19.45
C PHE A 6 -5.80 9.99 19.25
N GLY A 7 -4.49 10.25 19.31
CA GLY A 7 -3.93 11.57 19.02
C GLY A 7 -4.25 12.06 17.61
N PHE A 8 -4.25 11.15 16.62
CA PHE A 8 -4.64 11.48 15.26
C PHE A 8 -6.12 11.89 15.15
N PHE A 9 -7.02 11.19 15.85
CA PHE A 9 -8.44 11.54 15.81
C PHE A 9 -8.71 12.90 16.48
N GLY A 10 -8.03 13.21 17.58
CA GLY A 10 -8.07 14.55 18.17
C GLY A 10 -7.57 15.61 17.22
N PHE A 11 -6.43 15.40 16.57
CA PHE A 11 -5.90 16.28 15.53
C PHE A 11 -6.89 16.44 14.37
N LEU A 12 -7.45 15.36 13.83
CA LEU A 12 -8.39 15.39 12.72
C LEU A 12 -9.66 16.17 13.05
N LEU A 13 -10.21 16.00 14.25
CA LEU A 13 -11.38 16.75 14.70
C LEU A 13 -11.13 18.26 14.72
N VAL A 14 -9.99 18.69 15.26
CA VAL A 14 -9.61 20.11 15.29
C VAL A 14 -9.39 20.63 13.86
N VAL A 15 -8.66 19.89 13.03
CA VAL A 15 -8.40 20.29 11.64
C VAL A 15 -9.71 20.39 10.85
N ALA A 16 -10.60 19.40 10.94
CA ALA A 16 -11.87 19.43 10.24
C ALA A 16 -12.78 20.58 10.72
N ALA A 17 -12.88 20.78 12.05
CA ALA A 17 -13.66 21.85 12.62
C ALA A 17 -13.19 23.23 12.15
N VAL A 18 -11.90 23.49 12.14
CA VAL A 18 -11.37 24.76 11.66
C VAL A 18 -11.50 24.89 10.15
N TYR A 19 -11.02 23.89 9.40
CA TYR A 19 -10.95 23.89 7.93
C TYR A 19 -12.30 24.16 7.27
N LEU A 20 -13.36 23.47 7.70
CA LEU A 20 -14.70 23.56 7.11
C LEU A 20 -15.43 24.89 7.43
N HIS A 21 -14.90 25.70 8.36
CA HIS A 21 -15.42 27.02 8.68
C HIS A 21 -14.57 28.17 8.11
N LEU A 22 -13.36 27.87 7.63
CA LEU A 22 -12.50 28.89 7.01
C LEU A 22 -13.04 29.33 5.64
N PRO A 23 -12.88 30.64 5.27
CA PRO A 23 -13.06 31.10 3.90
C PRO A 23 -12.11 30.34 2.94
N GLN A 24 -12.57 30.06 1.71
CA GLN A 24 -11.82 29.32 0.69
C GLN A 24 -10.36 29.76 0.55
N ARG A 25 -10.09 31.05 0.53
CA ARG A 25 -8.74 31.64 0.37
C ARG A 25 -7.72 31.15 1.41
N TRP A 26 -8.17 30.70 2.58
CA TRP A 26 -7.32 30.24 3.67
C TRP A 26 -7.29 28.71 3.81
N GLN A 27 -8.21 27.98 3.16
CA GLN A 27 -8.36 26.55 3.33
C GLN A 27 -7.09 25.79 2.97
N SER A 28 -6.51 26.03 1.79
CA SER A 28 -5.28 25.35 1.35
C SER A 28 -4.07 25.67 2.23
N ALA A 29 -3.91 26.94 2.61
CA ALA A 29 -2.79 27.35 3.48
C ALA A 29 -2.89 26.73 4.88
N PHE A 30 -4.10 26.68 5.45
CA PHE A 30 -4.35 26.01 6.73
C PHE A 30 -4.09 24.51 6.64
N LEU A 31 -4.59 23.86 5.59
CA LEU A 31 -4.42 22.41 5.40
C LEU A 31 -2.95 22.04 5.18
N LEU A 32 -2.17 22.88 4.48
CA LEU A 32 -0.73 22.71 4.36
C LEU A 32 -0.02 22.84 5.71
N ALA A 33 -0.36 23.88 6.49
CA ALA A 33 0.20 24.06 7.83
C ALA A 33 -0.13 22.87 8.73
N ALA A 34 -1.38 22.40 8.73
CA ALA A 34 -1.79 21.20 9.45
C ALA A 34 -1.02 19.93 8.98
N SER A 35 -0.77 19.81 7.68
CA SER A 35 0.01 18.68 7.13
C SER A 35 1.46 18.70 7.60
N TRP A 36 2.08 19.86 7.66
CA TRP A 36 3.43 20.02 8.20
C TRP A 36 3.49 19.77 9.71
N VAL A 37 2.49 20.20 10.48
CA VAL A 37 2.37 19.88 11.91
C VAL A 37 2.24 18.37 12.09
N PHE A 38 1.37 17.70 11.34
CA PHE A 38 1.24 16.24 11.36
C PHE A 38 2.58 15.53 11.09
N TYR A 39 3.31 15.98 10.06
CA TYR A 39 4.61 15.41 9.70
C TYR A 39 5.67 15.67 10.78
N ALA A 40 5.72 16.88 11.32
CA ALA A 40 6.63 17.25 12.41
C ALA A 40 6.38 16.42 13.68
N LEU A 41 5.13 16.12 14.01
CA LEU A 41 4.77 15.25 15.13
C LEU A 41 5.13 13.77 14.88
N ALA A 42 5.25 13.35 13.62
CA ALA A 42 5.65 12.01 13.25
C ALA A 42 7.19 11.87 13.14
N MET A 43 7.84 12.83 12.46
CA MET A 43 9.28 12.78 12.15
C MET A 43 9.85 14.19 11.98
N PRO A 44 10.10 14.95 13.07
CA PRO A 44 10.49 16.36 13.00
C PRO A 44 11.80 16.58 12.25
N SER A 45 12.77 15.68 12.37
CA SER A 45 14.08 15.77 11.72
C SER A 45 14.03 15.76 10.19
N MET A 46 12.96 15.22 9.60
CA MET A 46 12.80 15.05 8.15
C MET A 46 11.79 16.01 7.51
N LEU A 47 11.17 16.91 8.28
CA LEU A 47 10.23 17.91 7.74
C LEU A 47 10.89 18.78 6.67
N GLY A 48 12.13 19.21 6.88
CA GLY A 48 12.87 20.01 5.91
C GLY A 48 13.06 19.31 4.55
N VAL A 49 13.17 17.98 4.54
CA VAL A 49 13.31 17.19 3.30
C VAL A 49 12.02 17.22 2.49
N THR A 50 10.86 17.07 3.13
CA THR A 50 9.57 17.10 2.41
C THR A 50 9.30 18.48 1.83
N ILE A 51 9.62 19.53 2.58
CA ILE A 51 9.51 20.92 2.10
C ILE A 51 10.48 21.17 0.95
N ALA A 52 11.73 20.72 1.03
CA ALA A 52 12.72 20.88 -0.04
C ALA A 52 12.30 20.16 -1.33
N ILE A 53 11.70 18.96 -1.23
CA ILE A 53 11.15 18.23 -2.39
C ILE A 53 9.98 19.02 -3.00
N ALA A 54 9.10 19.61 -2.18
CA ALA A 54 7.99 20.41 -2.68
C ALA A 54 8.48 21.68 -3.39
N VAL A 55 9.47 22.39 -2.83
CA VAL A 55 10.10 23.56 -3.46
C VAL A 55 10.78 23.18 -4.77
N PHE A 56 11.59 22.10 -4.77
CA PHE A 56 12.28 21.63 -5.95
C PHE A 56 11.30 21.27 -7.09
N THR A 57 10.23 20.52 -6.75
CA THR A 57 9.19 20.14 -7.70
C THR A 57 8.47 21.36 -8.27
N TYR A 58 8.10 22.30 -7.42
CA TYR A 58 7.46 23.57 -7.82
C TYR A 58 8.35 24.37 -8.78
N LEU A 59 9.62 24.53 -8.44
CA LEU A 59 10.57 25.29 -9.29
C LEU A 59 10.77 24.61 -10.65
N CYS A 60 10.87 23.27 -10.71
CA CYS A 60 10.91 22.52 -11.95
C CYS A 60 9.62 22.74 -12.78
N GLY A 61 8.45 22.65 -12.16
CA GLY A 61 7.16 22.90 -12.81
C GLY A 61 7.07 24.32 -13.39
N ARG A 62 7.46 25.33 -12.62
CA ARG A 62 7.50 26.73 -13.06
C ARG A 62 8.52 26.95 -14.18
N GLY A 63 9.70 26.32 -14.07
CA GLY A 63 10.71 26.37 -15.12
C GLY A 63 10.23 25.78 -16.44
N MET A 64 9.49 24.68 -16.39
CA MET A 64 8.87 24.08 -17.60
C MET A 64 7.82 25.00 -18.24
N ALA A 65 7.01 25.70 -17.42
CA ALA A 65 5.97 26.60 -17.93
C ALA A 65 6.52 27.91 -18.53
N ALA A 66 7.65 28.41 -18.00
CA ALA A 66 8.22 29.69 -18.39
C ALA A 66 9.13 29.63 -19.63
N HIS A 67 9.53 28.45 -20.10
CA HIS A 67 10.57 28.31 -21.12
C HIS A 67 10.13 27.53 -22.36
N SER A 68 10.92 27.72 -23.45
CA SER A 68 10.74 26.99 -24.72
C SER A 68 11.03 25.49 -24.62
N SER A 69 10.73 24.72 -25.67
CA SER A 69 10.77 23.26 -25.71
C SER A 69 12.09 22.63 -25.22
N ALA A 70 13.24 23.20 -25.57
CA ALA A 70 14.54 22.66 -25.15
C ALA A 70 14.78 22.79 -23.65
N HIS A 71 14.52 23.96 -23.07
CA HIS A 71 14.63 24.18 -21.62
C HIS A 71 13.54 23.46 -20.84
N LYS A 72 12.31 23.37 -21.38
CA LYS A 72 11.23 22.54 -20.81
C LYS A 72 11.70 21.09 -20.59
N THR A 73 12.35 20.49 -21.60
CA THR A 73 12.89 19.13 -21.51
C THR A 73 14.02 19.03 -20.47
N ALA A 74 14.88 20.05 -20.36
CA ALA A 74 15.94 20.07 -19.35
C ALA A 74 15.38 20.13 -17.92
N PHE A 75 14.37 20.98 -17.65
CA PHE A 75 13.70 21.03 -16.35
C PHE A 75 12.99 19.72 -16.02
N LEU A 76 12.31 19.08 -16.99
CA LEU A 76 11.69 17.77 -16.79
C LEU A 76 12.74 16.71 -16.43
N ARG A 77 13.79 16.57 -17.24
CA ARG A 77 14.84 15.55 -17.00
C ARG A 77 15.56 15.81 -15.68
N GLY A 78 15.96 17.05 -15.42
CA GLY A 78 16.61 17.44 -14.17
C GLY A 78 15.70 17.19 -12.95
N GLY A 79 14.43 17.53 -13.05
CA GLY A 79 13.43 17.28 -12.01
C GLY A 79 13.26 15.79 -11.72
N VAL A 80 13.02 14.96 -12.73
CA VAL A 80 12.83 13.51 -12.57
C VAL A 80 14.11 12.85 -12.05
N ILE A 81 15.27 13.14 -12.63
CA ILE A 81 16.56 12.57 -12.18
C ILE A 81 16.86 13.01 -10.74
N GLY A 82 16.65 14.28 -10.41
CA GLY A 82 16.86 14.80 -9.06
C GLY A 82 15.97 14.11 -8.02
N LEU A 83 14.67 13.94 -8.31
CA LEU A 83 13.75 13.23 -7.43
C LEU A 83 14.11 11.76 -7.27
N LEU A 84 14.49 11.08 -8.34
CA LEU A 84 14.97 9.69 -8.29
C LEU A 84 16.27 9.56 -7.49
N ALA A 85 17.21 10.51 -7.66
CA ALA A 85 18.48 10.52 -6.91
C ALA A 85 18.24 10.74 -5.42
N ILE A 86 17.35 11.68 -5.03
CA ILE A 86 16.96 11.89 -3.64
C ILE A 86 16.32 10.62 -3.05
N LEU A 87 15.39 10.02 -3.77
CA LEU A 87 14.73 8.78 -3.35
C LEU A 87 15.75 7.65 -3.18
N ALA A 88 16.63 7.46 -4.15
CA ALA A 88 17.67 6.42 -4.10
C ALA A 88 18.64 6.67 -2.93
N PHE A 89 19.06 7.91 -2.70
CA PHE A 89 19.91 8.27 -1.58
C PHE A 89 19.28 7.82 -0.26
N PHE A 90 18.06 8.29 0.08
CA PHE A 90 17.43 7.95 1.34
C PHE A 90 17.12 6.46 1.48
N LYS A 91 16.83 5.78 0.39
CA LYS A 91 16.45 4.37 0.41
C LYS A 91 17.65 3.43 0.54
N TYR A 92 18.79 3.80 -0.04
CA TYR A 92 19.95 2.90 -0.14
C TYR A 92 21.20 3.39 0.63
N ASN A 93 21.15 4.57 1.27
CA ASN A 93 22.31 5.08 2.02
C ASN A 93 22.80 4.13 3.13
N GLY A 94 21.90 3.35 3.73
CA GLY A 94 22.24 2.36 4.73
C GLY A 94 23.14 1.23 4.21
N ALA A 95 23.13 0.94 2.89
CA ALA A 95 24.03 -0.04 2.29
C ALA A 95 25.50 0.39 2.29
N PHE A 96 25.76 1.69 2.46
CA PHE A 96 27.10 2.29 2.51
C PHE A 96 27.53 2.62 3.95
N ALA A 97 26.70 2.33 4.95
CA ALA A 97 27.00 2.57 6.35
C ALA A 97 28.10 1.62 6.83
N SER A 98 29.08 2.14 7.59
CA SER A 98 30.17 1.36 8.17
C SER A 98 30.48 1.83 9.59
N GLU A 99 30.97 0.93 10.43
CA GLU A 99 31.45 1.29 11.78
C GLU A 99 32.63 2.27 11.66
N GLY A 100 32.49 3.43 12.32
CA GLY A 100 33.51 4.49 12.28
C GLY A 100 33.56 5.34 11.01
N GLY A 101 32.65 5.08 10.03
CA GLY A 101 32.53 5.84 8.79
C GLY A 101 31.16 6.50 8.63
N TRP A 102 30.59 6.39 7.42
CA TRP A 102 29.27 6.95 7.10
C TRP A 102 28.17 6.31 7.96
N GLN A 103 27.41 7.14 8.66
CA GLN A 103 26.22 6.68 9.39
C GLN A 103 24.98 6.78 8.49
N ALA A 104 24.13 5.74 8.51
CA ALA A 104 22.91 5.73 7.75
C ALA A 104 21.98 6.87 8.19
N VAL A 105 21.52 7.67 7.21
CA VAL A 105 20.52 8.70 7.45
C VAL A 105 19.14 8.04 7.45
N ALA A 106 18.31 8.39 8.45
CA ALA A 106 16.96 7.85 8.54
C ALA A 106 16.14 8.21 7.29
N MET A 107 15.37 7.25 6.81
CA MET A 107 14.50 7.46 5.64
C MET A 107 13.30 8.33 6.02
N PRO A 108 13.03 9.44 5.30
CA PRO A 108 11.86 10.27 5.54
C PRO A 108 10.56 9.48 5.36
N LEU A 109 9.65 9.65 6.31
CA LEU A 109 8.36 8.97 6.28
C LEU A 109 7.60 9.30 4.99
N GLY A 110 7.21 8.27 4.23
CA GLY A 110 6.45 8.42 3.00
C GLY A 110 7.21 8.97 1.79
N ILE A 111 8.55 9.05 1.83
CA ILE A 111 9.37 9.64 0.75
C ILE A 111 9.04 9.04 -0.63
N SER A 112 8.76 7.75 -0.70
CA SER A 112 8.39 7.08 -1.95
C SER A 112 7.07 7.65 -2.52
N PHE A 113 6.06 7.87 -1.67
CA PHE A 113 4.73 8.28 -2.09
C PHE A 113 4.71 9.70 -2.65
N TYR A 114 5.27 10.66 -1.93
CA TYR A 114 5.32 12.04 -2.42
C TYR A 114 6.36 12.26 -3.53
N SER A 115 7.43 11.44 -3.60
CA SER A 115 8.34 11.48 -4.76
C SER A 115 7.67 10.95 -6.02
N PHE A 116 6.88 9.88 -5.95
CA PHE A 116 6.11 9.39 -7.09
C PHE A 116 5.02 10.37 -7.52
N ALA A 117 4.35 11.04 -6.57
CA ALA A 117 3.40 12.09 -6.88
C ALA A 117 4.09 13.28 -7.58
N ALA A 118 5.29 13.68 -7.10
CA ALA A 118 6.09 14.74 -7.71
C ALA A 118 6.57 14.38 -9.14
N ILE A 119 7.09 13.18 -9.34
CA ILE A 119 7.51 12.69 -10.67
C ILE A 119 6.32 12.65 -11.63
N ALA A 120 5.18 12.10 -11.18
CA ALA A 120 3.95 12.07 -11.98
C ALA A 120 3.52 13.50 -12.37
N TYR A 121 3.50 14.45 -11.42
CA TYR A 121 3.15 15.84 -11.68
C TYR A 121 4.05 16.48 -12.76
N LEU A 122 5.37 16.31 -12.66
CA LEU A 122 6.29 16.89 -13.64
C LEU A 122 6.09 16.29 -15.04
N ILE A 123 5.85 14.98 -15.14
CA ILE A 123 5.61 14.30 -16.41
C ILE A 123 4.26 14.72 -17.00
N ASP A 124 3.19 14.76 -16.18
CA ASP A 124 1.85 15.15 -16.61
C ASP A 124 1.83 16.61 -17.08
N ALA A 125 2.49 17.51 -16.36
CA ALA A 125 2.63 18.92 -16.76
C ALA A 125 3.45 19.07 -18.07
N ALA A 126 4.47 18.23 -18.26
CA ALA A 126 5.24 18.25 -19.50
C ALA A 126 4.44 17.71 -20.71
N ARG A 127 3.58 16.70 -20.49
CA ARG A 127 2.69 16.13 -21.53
C ARG A 127 1.50 17.04 -21.84
N GLY A 128 1.14 17.95 -20.92
CA GLY A 128 -0.07 18.77 -21.04
C GLY A 128 -1.32 18.09 -20.43
N ASP A 129 -1.15 16.99 -19.68
CA ASP A 129 -2.24 16.29 -18.98
C ASP A 129 -2.71 17.08 -17.75
N CYS A 130 -1.88 17.99 -17.24
CA CYS A 130 -2.26 19.02 -16.27
C CYS A 130 -1.44 20.30 -16.49
N GLU A 131 -1.95 21.43 -15.96
CA GLU A 131 -1.21 22.69 -15.96
C GLU A 131 -0.14 22.70 -14.85
N ALA A 132 0.98 23.35 -15.12
CA ALA A 132 1.99 23.60 -14.10
C ALA A 132 1.46 24.58 -13.06
N GLU A 133 1.39 24.15 -11.80
CA GLU A 133 0.80 24.93 -10.70
C GLU A 133 1.60 26.24 -10.46
N THR A 134 0.87 27.35 -10.36
CA THR A 134 1.46 28.68 -10.17
C THR A 134 1.52 29.07 -8.70
N ASN A 135 0.71 28.45 -7.85
CA ASN A 135 0.67 28.68 -6.42
C ASN A 135 1.50 27.65 -5.67
N PHE A 136 2.56 28.09 -4.99
CA PHE A 136 3.40 27.20 -4.21
C PHE A 136 2.63 26.45 -3.11
N ILE A 137 1.67 27.11 -2.45
CA ILE A 137 0.87 26.49 -1.38
C ILE A 137 0.10 25.28 -1.91
N GLU A 138 -0.54 25.41 -3.08
CA GLU A 138 -1.28 24.31 -3.72
C GLU A 138 -0.36 23.15 -4.12
N CYS A 139 0.79 23.46 -4.73
CA CYS A 139 1.78 22.47 -5.12
C CYS A 139 2.36 21.73 -3.89
N ALA A 140 2.71 22.47 -2.85
CA ALA A 140 3.23 21.92 -1.61
C ALA A 140 2.17 21.07 -0.88
N LEU A 141 0.91 21.52 -0.83
CA LEU A 141 -0.20 20.77 -0.26
C LEU A 141 -0.44 19.47 -1.01
N PHE A 142 -0.41 19.48 -2.34
CA PHE A 142 -0.55 18.28 -3.16
C PHE A 142 0.46 17.20 -2.77
N LEU A 143 1.71 17.57 -2.52
CA LEU A 143 2.79 16.63 -2.18
C LEU A 143 2.81 16.24 -0.69
N ASN A 144 2.39 17.15 0.21
CA ASN A 144 2.54 16.98 1.64
C ASN A 144 1.22 16.73 2.38
N PHE A 145 0.09 16.56 1.69
CA PHE A 145 -1.21 16.38 2.33
C PHE A 145 -1.16 15.23 3.33
N PHE A 146 -1.48 15.49 4.59
CA PHE A 146 -1.28 14.57 5.71
C PHE A 146 -2.02 13.24 5.56
N ALA A 147 -3.14 13.19 4.81
CA ALA A 147 -3.86 11.95 4.56
C ALA A 147 -3.13 11.02 3.56
N THR A 148 -2.28 11.58 2.67
CA THR A 148 -1.64 10.83 1.60
C THR A 148 -0.12 10.74 1.73
N VAL A 149 0.51 11.66 2.46
CA VAL A 149 1.97 11.83 2.51
C VAL A 149 2.72 10.59 3.01
N THR A 150 2.13 9.78 3.86
CA THR A 150 2.80 8.60 4.45
C THR A 150 2.62 7.34 3.61
N GLN A 151 1.41 6.80 3.51
CA GLN A 151 1.05 5.54 2.83
C GLN A 151 -0.28 5.65 2.09
N GLY A 152 -0.78 6.87 1.88
CA GLY A 152 -2.05 7.09 1.18
C GLY A 152 -1.98 6.75 -0.31
N PRO A 153 -3.11 6.78 -1.00
CA PRO A 153 -3.11 6.60 -2.44
C PRO A 153 -2.23 7.65 -3.15
N ILE A 154 -1.45 7.23 -4.15
CA ILE A 154 -0.64 8.13 -4.99
C ILE A 154 -1.60 8.91 -5.90
N CYS A 155 -1.88 10.15 -5.54
CA CYS A 155 -2.81 11.02 -6.27
C CYS A 155 -2.18 11.58 -7.54
N ARG A 156 -3.01 11.86 -8.55
CA ARG A 156 -2.62 12.60 -9.75
C ARG A 156 -2.90 14.08 -9.56
N ALA A 157 -2.00 14.94 -10.00
CA ALA A 157 -2.13 16.39 -9.86
C ALA A 157 -3.38 16.91 -10.57
N GLY A 158 -3.65 16.47 -11.78
CA GLY A 158 -4.85 16.83 -12.54
C GLY A 158 -6.18 16.48 -11.85
N ALA A 159 -6.18 15.51 -10.93
CA ALA A 159 -7.38 15.13 -10.19
C ALA A 159 -7.50 15.83 -8.83
N LEU A 160 -6.37 16.07 -8.12
CA LEU A 160 -6.42 16.57 -6.73
C LEU A 160 -6.26 18.10 -6.64
N LEU A 161 -5.38 18.72 -7.44
CA LEU A 161 -5.17 20.18 -7.42
C LEU A 161 -6.46 21.00 -7.66
N PRO A 162 -7.32 20.65 -8.64
CA PRO A 162 -8.58 21.37 -8.83
C PRO A 162 -9.50 21.32 -7.61
N GLN A 163 -9.44 20.25 -6.81
CA GLN A 163 -10.26 20.12 -5.61
C GLN A 163 -9.81 21.09 -4.51
N PHE A 164 -8.51 21.31 -4.32
CA PHE A 164 -8.02 22.29 -3.33
C PHE A 164 -8.46 23.71 -3.63
N LYS A 165 -8.73 24.02 -4.90
CA LYS A 165 -9.18 25.34 -5.35
C LYS A 165 -10.70 25.58 -5.17
N GLN A 166 -11.43 24.57 -4.71
CA GLN A 166 -12.85 24.67 -4.41
C GLN A 166 -13.09 25.00 -2.95
N GLU A 167 -14.23 25.62 -2.66
CA GLU A 167 -14.65 25.85 -1.29
C GLU A 167 -15.21 24.55 -0.69
N HIS A 168 -14.72 24.21 0.49
CA HIS A 168 -15.19 23.04 1.24
C HIS A 168 -15.96 23.48 2.48
N ARG A 169 -17.18 22.97 2.60
CA ARG A 169 -18.08 23.23 3.73
C ARG A 169 -18.53 21.89 4.33
N PHE A 170 -19.05 21.94 5.54
CA PHE A 170 -19.65 20.77 6.17
C PHE A 170 -20.82 20.22 5.33
N ASP A 171 -20.82 18.91 5.14
CA ASP A 171 -21.87 18.19 4.44
C ASP A 171 -22.16 16.88 5.18
N THR A 172 -23.42 16.69 5.57
CA THR A 172 -23.83 15.55 6.41
C THR A 172 -23.70 14.21 5.66
N ASP A 173 -24.12 14.13 4.40
CA ASP A 173 -24.09 12.88 3.66
C ASP A 173 -22.67 12.44 3.36
N ARG A 174 -21.80 13.38 3.01
CA ARG A 174 -20.37 13.16 2.83
C ARG A 174 -19.71 12.73 4.13
N THR A 175 -20.03 13.36 5.24
CA THR A 175 -19.51 13.02 6.57
C THR A 175 -19.94 11.60 6.97
N VAL A 176 -21.19 11.21 6.74
CA VAL A 176 -21.67 9.85 7.01
C VAL A 176 -20.95 8.82 6.12
N ARG A 177 -20.71 9.13 4.83
CA ARG A 177 -19.89 8.29 3.95
C ARG A 177 -18.46 8.14 4.47
N ALA A 178 -17.84 9.25 4.89
CA ALA A 178 -16.51 9.27 5.46
C ALA A 178 -16.41 8.40 6.73
N LEU A 179 -17.36 8.53 7.66
CA LEU A 179 -17.37 7.74 8.90
C LEU A 179 -17.57 6.23 8.64
N ARG A 180 -18.40 5.85 7.67
CA ARG A 180 -18.53 4.43 7.25
C ARG A 180 -17.20 3.87 6.74
N LEU A 181 -16.53 4.63 5.88
CA LEU A 181 -15.25 4.23 5.31
C LEU A 181 -14.15 4.19 6.39
N MET A 182 -14.16 5.14 7.33
CA MET A 182 -13.26 5.19 8.48
C MET A 182 -13.43 3.93 9.36
N ALA A 183 -14.66 3.59 9.71
CA ALA A 183 -14.94 2.40 10.51
C ALA A 183 -14.47 1.11 9.83
N LEU A 184 -14.69 0.97 8.53
CA LEU A 184 -14.20 -0.18 7.76
C LEU A 184 -12.67 -0.21 7.70
N GLY A 185 -12.03 0.92 7.43
CA GLY A 185 -10.57 1.02 7.36
C GLY A 185 -9.92 0.67 8.70
N LEU A 186 -10.44 1.21 9.81
CA LEU A 186 -9.96 0.90 11.16
C LEU A 186 -10.20 -0.57 11.54
N PHE A 187 -11.35 -1.14 11.19
CA PHE A 187 -11.61 -2.58 11.38
C PHE A 187 -10.54 -3.42 10.67
N LYS A 188 -10.23 -3.12 9.42
CA LYS A 188 -9.20 -3.82 8.66
C LYS A 188 -7.81 -3.68 9.28
N LEU A 189 -7.46 -2.50 9.77
CA LEU A 189 -6.17 -2.24 10.42
C LEU A 189 -6.08 -2.96 11.77
N VAL A 190 -6.96 -2.58 12.70
CA VAL A 190 -6.85 -2.94 14.11
C VAL A 190 -7.38 -4.34 14.39
N ALA A 191 -8.59 -4.66 13.90
CA ALA A 191 -9.21 -5.94 14.24
C ALA A 191 -8.71 -7.11 13.38
N VAL A 192 -8.24 -6.84 12.16
CA VAL A 192 -7.77 -7.92 11.28
C VAL A 192 -6.26 -7.92 11.15
N SER A 193 -5.67 -6.87 10.57
CA SER A 193 -4.24 -6.84 10.25
C SER A 193 -3.35 -7.00 11.47
N ASP A 194 -3.54 -6.16 12.49
CA ASP A 194 -2.65 -6.15 13.65
C ASP A 194 -2.80 -7.43 14.48
N VAL A 195 -4.02 -7.98 14.56
CA VAL A 195 -4.27 -9.25 15.26
C VAL A 195 -3.63 -10.44 14.52
N LEU A 196 -3.68 -10.47 13.18
CA LEU A 196 -2.97 -11.50 12.40
C LEU A 196 -1.45 -11.35 12.53
N GLY A 197 -0.99 -10.11 12.66
CA GLY A 197 0.43 -9.77 12.84
C GLY A 197 1.05 -10.49 14.03
N LEU A 198 0.33 -10.64 15.13
CA LEU A 198 0.82 -11.30 16.34
C LEU A 198 1.42 -12.70 16.03
N LEU A 199 0.67 -13.54 15.32
CA LEU A 199 1.14 -14.88 14.95
C LEU A 199 2.23 -14.85 13.87
N VAL A 200 2.14 -13.95 12.91
CA VAL A 200 3.12 -13.80 11.83
C VAL A 200 4.48 -13.41 12.38
N ASP A 201 4.49 -12.46 13.31
CA ASP A 201 5.72 -11.91 13.92
C ASP A 201 6.40 -12.93 14.84
N GLU A 202 5.66 -13.87 15.42
CA GLU A 202 6.21 -15.01 16.17
C GLU A 202 6.75 -16.09 15.24
N VAL A 203 5.99 -16.50 14.22
CA VAL A 203 6.30 -17.70 13.43
C VAL A 203 7.41 -17.46 12.40
N PHE A 204 7.41 -16.32 11.70
CA PHE A 204 8.37 -16.09 10.61
C PHE A 204 9.83 -16.05 11.07
N PRO A 205 10.22 -15.33 12.14
CA PRO A 205 11.60 -15.37 12.64
C PRO A 205 11.99 -16.76 13.14
N ASN A 206 11.04 -17.49 13.73
CA ASN A 206 11.24 -18.77 14.39
C ASN A 206 10.84 -19.96 13.50
N TYR A 207 10.77 -19.78 12.18
CA TYR A 207 10.21 -20.76 11.24
C TYR A 207 10.84 -22.16 11.34
N ARG A 208 12.10 -22.27 11.81
CA ARG A 208 12.80 -23.54 11.97
C ARG A 208 12.22 -24.40 13.09
N SER A 209 11.52 -23.80 14.05
CA SER A 209 10.90 -24.49 15.20
C SER A 209 9.51 -25.04 14.89
N TYR A 210 8.87 -24.57 13.80
CA TYR A 210 7.49 -24.90 13.45
C TYR A 210 7.40 -25.94 12.33
N GLY A 211 6.32 -26.74 12.33
CA GLY A 211 5.97 -27.67 11.28
C GLY A 211 5.26 -27.03 10.10
N GLY A 212 5.13 -27.78 9.00
CA GLY A 212 4.56 -27.31 7.74
C GLY A 212 3.18 -26.67 7.86
N PRO A 213 2.20 -27.27 8.58
CA PRO A 213 0.88 -26.69 8.73
C PRO A 213 0.91 -25.29 9.35
N MET A 214 1.77 -25.07 10.36
CA MET A 214 1.92 -23.78 11.01
C MET A 214 2.56 -22.74 10.09
N LEU A 215 3.55 -23.14 9.31
CA LEU A 215 4.19 -22.26 8.32
C LEU A 215 3.21 -21.87 7.19
N VAL A 216 2.41 -22.82 6.70
CA VAL A 216 1.35 -22.51 5.71
C VAL A 216 0.34 -21.54 6.30
N LEU A 217 -0.12 -21.75 7.54
CA LEU A 217 -1.04 -20.83 8.22
C LEU A 217 -0.44 -19.42 8.35
N ALA A 218 0.81 -19.32 8.78
CA ALA A 218 1.50 -18.03 8.92
C ALA A 218 1.68 -17.31 7.57
N ALA A 219 1.98 -18.02 6.49
CA ALA A 219 2.08 -17.44 5.15
C ALA A 219 0.72 -16.91 4.65
N VAL A 220 -0.37 -17.63 4.92
CA VAL A 220 -1.74 -17.19 4.63
C VAL A 220 -2.11 -15.98 5.49
N PHE A 221 -1.79 -16.00 6.79
CA PHE A 221 -2.05 -14.87 7.69
C PHE A 221 -1.28 -13.64 7.27
N TYR A 222 0.00 -13.77 6.89
CA TYR A 222 0.77 -12.64 6.37
C TYR A 222 0.16 -12.05 5.09
N THR A 223 -0.33 -12.91 4.20
CA THR A 223 -1.01 -12.46 2.97
C THR A 223 -2.25 -11.62 3.28
N PHE A 224 -3.08 -12.04 4.25
CA PHE A 224 -4.24 -11.27 4.69
C PHE A 224 -3.82 -10.05 5.52
N GLN A 225 -2.84 -10.18 6.41
CA GLN A 225 -2.29 -9.07 7.21
C GLN A 225 -1.88 -7.92 6.30
N LEU A 226 -1.06 -8.19 5.29
CA LEU A 226 -0.60 -7.17 4.34
C LEU A 226 -1.76 -6.52 3.57
N TYR A 227 -2.70 -7.33 3.09
CA TYR A 227 -3.88 -6.82 2.38
C TYR A 227 -4.73 -5.91 3.26
N PHE A 228 -5.09 -6.36 4.47
CA PHE A 228 -5.96 -5.61 5.36
C PHE A 228 -5.25 -4.40 5.97
N ASN A 229 -3.95 -4.48 6.21
CA ASN A 229 -3.14 -3.33 6.62
C ASN A 229 -3.21 -2.23 5.56
N PHE A 230 -2.79 -2.53 4.35
CA PHE A 230 -2.67 -1.50 3.32
C PHE A 230 -4.02 -1.04 2.76
N SER A 231 -5.00 -1.93 2.59
CA SER A 231 -6.34 -1.52 2.20
C SER A 231 -7.03 -0.70 3.29
N GLY A 232 -6.87 -1.09 4.56
CA GLY A 232 -7.40 -0.36 5.70
C GLY A 232 -6.81 1.05 5.81
N TYR A 233 -5.49 1.16 5.68
CA TYR A 233 -4.82 2.46 5.68
C TYR A 233 -5.31 3.36 4.52
N SER A 234 -5.42 2.80 3.32
CA SER A 234 -5.94 3.54 2.16
C SER A 234 -7.39 3.99 2.35
N GLU A 235 -8.22 3.18 3.01
CA GLU A 235 -9.61 3.53 3.31
C GLU A 235 -9.71 4.62 4.39
N VAL A 236 -8.85 4.57 5.43
CA VAL A 236 -8.77 5.66 6.42
C VAL A 236 -8.30 6.95 5.76
N ALA A 237 -7.27 6.92 4.92
CA ALA A 237 -6.80 8.10 4.18
C ALA A 237 -7.91 8.69 3.29
N ARG A 238 -8.66 7.84 2.56
CA ARG A 238 -9.82 8.27 1.76
C ARG A 238 -10.94 8.84 2.62
N ALA A 239 -11.20 8.24 3.77
CA ALA A 239 -12.21 8.73 4.71
C ALA A 239 -11.85 10.14 5.24
N VAL A 240 -10.57 10.36 5.55
CA VAL A 240 -10.06 11.70 5.93
C VAL A 240 -10.26 12.69 4.78
N GLY A 241 -9.90 12.32 3.54
CA GLY A 241 -10.17 13.13 2.37
C GLY A 241 -11.66 13.49 2.25
N LEU A 242 -12.55 12.49 2.27
CA LEU A 242 -14.00 12.69 2.19
C LEU A 242 -14.53 13.61 3.29
N LEU A 243 -14.05 13.47 4.53
CA LEU A 243 -14.45 14.33 5.65
C LEU A 243 -14.13 15.80 5.37
N LEU A 244 -12.98 16.04 4.74
CA LEU A 244 -12.52 17.39 4.35
C LEU A 244 -13.08 17.88 3.00
N GLY A 245 -13.85 17.06 2.29
CA GLY A 245 -14.41 17.42 0.98
C GLY A 245 -13.58 16.99 -0.22
N LEU A 246 -12.53 16.20 0.00
CA LEU A 246 -11.57 15.77 -1.02
C LEU A 246 -11.79 14.30 -1.38
N GLU A 247 -11.93 14.00 -2.66
CA GLU A 247 -12.07 12.63 -3.16
C GLU A 247 -10.70 12.07 -3.56
N LEU A 248 -10.23 11.07 -2.81
CA LEU A 248 -8.98 10.37 -3.08
C LEU A 248 -9.21 9.06 -3.83
N PRO A 249 -8.27 8.63 -4.68
CA PRO A 249 -8.43 7.43 -5.49
C PRO A 249 -8.47 6.15 -4.63
N GLU A 250 -9.15 5.15 -5.15
CA GLU A 250 -9.28 3.85 -4.51
C GLU A 250 -8.09 2.96 -4.83
N ASN A 251 -7.48 2.33 -3.81
CA ASN A 251 -6.29 1.50 -3.95
C ASN A 251 -6.58 0.00 -4.07
N PHE A 252 -7.73 -0.47 -3.57
CA PHE A 252 -8.04 -1.90 -3.52
C PHE A 252 -9.50 -2.19 -3.93
N LYS A 253 -9.67 -3.18 -4.82
CA LYS A 253 -10.98 -3.66 -5.30
C LYS A 253 -11.08 -5.17 -5.19
N THR A 254 -11.12 -5.71 -3.96
CA THR A 254 -11.25 -7.15 -3.69
C THR A 254 -10.30 -8.03 -4.54
N PRO A 255 -8.97 -7.90 -4.38
CA PRO A 255 -7.98 -8.51 -5.27
C PRO A 255 -8.00 -10.04 -5.27
N PHE A 256 -8.34 -10.68 -4.16
CA PHE A 256 -8.36 -12.15 -4.05
C PHE A 256 -9.51 -12.83 -4.80
N PHE A 257 -10.44 -12.04 -5.36
CA PHE A 257 -11.46 -12.53 -6.31
C PHE A 257 -11.01 -12.48 -7.78
N ALA A 258 -9.78 -12.09 -8.05
CA ALA A 258 -9.20 -12.14 -9.39
C ALA A 258 -8.98 -13.59 -9.85
N THR A 259 -9.21 -13.86 -11.13
CA THR A 259 -9.04 -15.19 -11.74
C THR A 259 -7.74 -15.32 -12.52
N ASN A 260 -6.91 -14.28 -12.50
CA ASN A 260 -5.63 -14.18 -13.17
C ASN A 260 -4.81 -13.01 -12.60
N PHE A 261 -3.50 -12.95 -12.87
CA PHE A 261 -2.61 -11.91 -12.35
C PHE A 261 -2.84 -10.55 -12.98
N SER A 262 -3.28 -10.47 -14.23
CA SER A 262 -3.70 -9.20 -14.84
C SER A 262 -4.86 -8.56 -14.06
N GLY A 263 -5.90 -9.36 -13.79
CA GLY A 263 -7.04 -8.93 -12.98
C GLY A 263 -6.70 -8.71 -11.52
N PHE A 264 -5.66 -9.37 -10.97
CA PHE A 264 -5.17 -9.13 -9.62
C PHE A 264 -4.54 -7.73 -9.51
N TRP A 265 -3.57 -7.40 -10.38
CA TRP A 265 -2.89 -6.10 -10.36
C TRP A 265 -3.79 -4.92 -10.69
N SER A 266 -4.88 -5.12 -11.45
CA SER A 266 -5.91 -4.09 -11.66
C SER A 266 -6.76 -3.80 -10.40
N ARG A 267 -6.56 -4.55 -9.31
CA ARG A 267 -7.32 -4.48 -8.05
C ARG A 267 -6.44 -4.31 -6.81
N TRP A 268 -5.14 -4.49 -6.96
CA TRP A 268 -4.14 -4.40 -5.90
C TRP A 268 -3.30 -3.13 -6.08
N HIS A 269 -3.23 -2.29 -5.04
CA HIS A 269 -2.44 -1.05 -5.03
C HIS A 269 -2.59 -0.25 -6.33
N ILE A 270 -3.85 0.06 -6.68
CA ILE A 270 -4.25 0.56 -8.00
C ILE A 270 -3.51 1.85 -8.36
N SER A 271 -3.33 2.77 -7.40
CA SER A 271 -2.63 4.03 -7.65
C SER A 271 -1.16 3.82 -8.02
N PHE A 272 -0.49 2.85 -7.42
CA PHE A 272 0.90 2.47 -7.76
C PHE A 272 0.98 1.64 -9.04
N SER A 273 0.08 0.67 -9.21
CA SER A 273 0.03 -0.16 -10.42
C SER A 273 -0.21 0.69 -11.68
N SER A 274 -1.13 1.67 -11.59
CA SER A 274 -1.36 2.63 -12.67
C SER A 274 -0.16 3.58 -12.85
N TRP A 275 0.51 3.97 -11.76
CA TRP A 275 1.72 4.77 -11.85
C TRP A 275 2.82 4.05 -12.63
N LEU A 276 3.08 2.79 -12.31
CA LEU A 276 4.05 1.96 -13.05
C LEU A 276 3.64 1.78 -14.51
N GLN A 277 2.35 1.63 -14.79
CA GLN A 277 1.85 1.54 -16.15
C GLN A 277 2.09 2.83 -16.94
N ASP A 278 1.72 4.01 -16.40
CA ASP A 278 1.72 5.27 -17.12
C ASP A 278 3.11 5.88 -17.26
N TYR A 279 3.99 5.71 -16.27
CA TYR A 279 5.29 6.38 -16.21
C TYR A 279 6.50 5.47 -16.41
N LEU A 280 6.31 4.15 -16.37
CA LEU A 280 7.39 3.20 -16.64
C LEU A 280 7.06 2.28 -17.83
N PHE A 281 5.94 1.55 -17.78
CA PHE A 281 5.60 0.58 -18.83
C PHE A 281 5.35 1.27 -20.19
N MET A 282 4.44 2.25 -20.24
CA MET A 282 4.07 2.91 -21.49
C MET A 282 5.26 3.62 -22.15
N PRO A 283 6.08 4.41 -21.45
CA PRO A 283 7.28 5.00 -22.04
C PRO A 283 8.25 3.95 -22.60
N LEU A 284 8.47 2.84 -21.90
CA LEU A 284 9.33 1.75 -22.40
C LEU A 284 8.75 1.06 -23.63
N ALA A 285 7.44 0.77 -23.61
CA ALA A 285 6.77 0.07 -24.72
C ALA A 285 6.67 0.91 -26.00
N TRP A 286 6.66 2.24 -25.87
CA TRP A 286 6.55 3.17 -27.01
C TRP A 286 7.89 3.83 -27.39
N ALA A 287 8.97 3.58 -26.64
CA ALA A 287 10.29 4.11 -26.97
C ALA A 287 10.77 3.59 -28.34
N ASP A 288 11.26 4.50 -29.19
CA ASP A 288 11.95 4.10 -30.41
C ASP A 288 13.35 3.60 -30.07
N MET A 289 13.58 2.32 -30.28
CA MET A 289 14.82 1.61 -29.99
C MET A 289 15.73 1.46 -31.22
N SER A 290 15.33 1.95 -32.40
CA SER A 290 16.05 1.77 -33.64
C SER A 290 17.47 2.33 -33.58
N GLY A 291 17.65 3.52 -33.00
CA GLY A 291 18.96 4.15 -32.83
C GLY A 291 19.90 3.40 -31.86
N VAL A 292 19.36 2.79 -30.81
CA VAL A 292 20.14 2.05 -29.80
C VAL A 292 20.49 0.63 -30.27
N THR A 293 19.60 0.01 -31.04
CA THR A 293 19.73 -1.39 -31.47
C THR A 293 20.33 -1.54 -32.88
N GLY A 294 20.75 -0.45 -33.50
CA GLY A 294 21.24 -0.46 -34.90
C GLY A 294 20.15 -0.91 -35.88
N GLY A 295 18.90 -0.52 -35.65
CA GLY A 295 17.75 -0.86 -36.52
C GLY A 295 17.17 -2.26 -36.29
N ARG A 296 17.73 -3.07 -35.38
CA ARG A 296 17.25 -4.44 -35.13
C ARG A 296 15.88 -4.51 -34.45
N LEU A 297 15.57 -3.52 -33.61
CA LEU A 297 14.27 -3.41 -32.90
C LEU A 297 13.76 -1.98 -33.01
N THR A 298 12.53 -1.81 -33.45
CA THR A 298 11.84 -0.51 -33.41
C THR A 298 11.24 -0.23 -32.05
N ARG A 299 10.82 -1.29 -31.33
CA ARG A 299 10.23 -1.20 -29.96
C ARG A 299 10.73 -2.36 -29.12
N LEU A 300 10.73 -2.15 -27.80
CA LEU A 300 10.99 -3.24 -26.85
C LEU A 300 9.84 -4.27 -26.88
N PRO A 301 10.14 -5.58 -26.82
CA PRO A 301 9.11 -6.60 -26.61
C PRO A 301 8.32 -6.33 -25.32
N ALA A 302 7.02 -6.57 -25.36
CA ALA A 302 6.14 -6.34 -24.19
C ALA A 302 6.60 -7.15 -22.96
N GLU A 303 7.18 -8.33 -23.21
CA GLU A 303 7.72 -9.20 -22.17
C GLU A 303 8.88 -8.54 -21.41
N VAL A 304 9.77 -7.85 -22.13
CA VAL A 304 10.89 -7.10 -21.54
C VAL A 304 10.34 -5.94 -20.70
N CYS A 305 9.35 -5.23 -21.23
CA CYS A 305 8.71 -4.13 -20.49
C CYS A 305 8.05 -4.62 -19.18
N VAL A 306 7.29 -5.74 -19.23
CA VAL A 306 6.67 -6.36 -18.05
C VAL A 306 7.74 -6.78 -17.04
N PHE A 307 8.79 -7.47 -17.50
CA PHE A 307 9.90 -7.90 -16.64
C PHE A 307 10.55 -6.70 -15.96
N THR A 308 10.86 -5.64 -16.71
CA THR A 308 11.47 -4.41 -16.17
C THR A 308 10.59 -3.75 -15.12
N VAL A 309 9.28 -3.64 -15.35
CA VAL A 309 8.34 -3.05 -14.40
C VAL A 309 8.33 -3.80 -13.07
N PHE A 310 8.25 -5.13 -13.10
CA PHE A 310 8.22 -5.92 -11.87
C PHE A 310 9.58 -6.01 -11.18
N PHE A 311 10.68 -6.04 -11.94
CA PHE A 311 12.03 -5.94 -11.39
C PHE A 311 12.21 -4.62 -10.64
N VAL A 312 11.86 -3.48 -11.27
CA VAL A 312 11.91 -2.15 -10.63
C VAL A 312 10.99 -2.07 -9.43
N SER A 313 9.79 -2.66 -9.49
CA SER A 313 8.88 -2.71 -8.35
C SER A 313 9.48 -3.48 -7.17
N GLY A 314 10.10 -4.65 -7.42
CA GLY A 314 10.78 -5.42 -6.38
C GLY A 314 11.94 -4.65 -5.77
N PHE A 315 12.79 -4.06 -6.60
CA PHE A 315 13.91 -3.23 -6.15
C PHE A 315 13.45 -1.99 -5.37
N TRP A 316 12.33 -1.39 -5.77
CA TRP A 316 11.73 -0.28 -5.04
C TRP A 316 11.26 -0.66 -3.64
N HIS A 317 10.74 -1.87 -3.42
CA HIS A 317 10.26 -2.30 -2.10
C HIS A 317 11.37 -2.36 -1.05
N GLY A 318 12.61 -2.67 -1.43
CA GLY A 318 13.74 -2.67 -0.51
C GLY A 318 15.06 -3.05 -1.14
N ASN A 319 16.15 -2.85 -0.39
CA ASN A 319 17.52 -3.14 -0.82
C ASN A 319 17.94 -4.61 -0.63
N THR A 320 17.03 -5.46 -0.19
CA THR A 320 17.32 -6.88 0.08
C THR A 320 16.93 -7.76 -1.11
N LEU A 321 17.72 -8.80 -1.36
CA LEU A 321 17.52 -9.73 -2.48
C LEU A 321 16.13 -10.41 -2.48
N PRO A 322 15.51 -10.76 -1.34
CA PRO A 322 14.16 -11.31 -1.32
C PRO A 322 13.10 -10.44 -2.04
N PHE A 323 13.17 -9.12 -1.95
CA PHE A 323 12.27 -8.24 -2.69
C PHE A 323 12.48 -8.31 -4.21
N VAL A 324 13.73 -8.43 -4.64
CA VAL A 324 14.05 -8.61 -6.08
C VAL A 324 13.46 -9.94 -6.56
N VAL A 325 13.63 -11.03 -5.79
CA VAL A 325 13.05 -12.34 -6.13
C VAL A 325 11.52 -12.26 -6.16
N TRP A 326 10.90 -11.55 -5.21
CA TRP A 326 9.45 -11.31 -5.25
C TRP A 326 9.02 -10.63 -6.56
N GLY A 327 9.71 -9.56 -6.98
CA GLY A 327 9.42 -8.87 -8.23
C GLY A 327 9.57 -9.80 -9.45
N LEU A 328 10.64 -10.59 -9.50
CA LEU A 328 10.85 -11.58 -10.56
C LEU A 328 9.74 -12.64 -10.61
N LEU A 329 9.27 -13.13 -9.46
CA LEU A 329 8.13 -14.06 -9.40
C LEU A 329 6.86 -13.42 -9.99
N GLN A 330 6.58 -12.13 -9.69
CA GLN A 330 5.44 -11.43 -10.28
C GLN A 330 5.57 -11.30 -11.80
N ALA A 331 6.77 -11.01 -12.30
CA ALA A 331 7.04 -11.00 -13.73
C ALA A 331 6.79 -12.39 -14.35
N CYS A 332 7.30 -13.46 -13.72
CA CYS A 332 7.08 -14.83 -14.18
C CYS A 332 5.60 -15.20 -14.21
N TYR A 333 4.82 -14.84 -13.19
CA TYR A 333 3.39 -15.11 -13.16
C TYR A 333 2.64 -14.41 -14.31
N ARG A 334 2.95 -13.12 -14.54
CA ARG A 334 2.35 -12.34 -15.63
C ARG A 334 2.75 -12.87 -17.01
N LEU A 335 4.02 -13.16 -17.23
CA LEU A 335 4.51 -13.70 -18.50
C LEU A 335 4.01 -15.11 -18.75
N GLY A 336 3.97 -15.97 -17.72
CA GLY A 336 3.39 -17.31 -17.80
C GLY A 336 1.91 -17.29 -18.18
N GLU A 337 1.14 -16.36 -17.60
CA GLU A 337 -0.25 -16.12 -17.98
C GLU A 337 -0.40 -15.72 -19.45
N GLU A 338 0.44 -14.80 -19.93
CA GLU A 338 0.41 -14.34 -21.31
C GLU A 338 0.78 -15.47 -22.29
N LEU A 339 1.83 -16.23 -21.98
CA LEU A 339 2.23 -17.39 -22.77
C LEU A 339 1.12 -18.45 -22.82
N LEU A 340 0.44 -18.68 -21.69
CA LEU A 340 -0.69 -19.63 -21.63
C LEU A 340 -1.86 -19.15 -22.51
N HIS A 341 -2.17 -17.85 -22.46
CA HIS A 341 -3.20 -17.26 -23.31
C HIS A 341 -2.87 -17.33 -24.80
N ARG A 342 -1.60 -17.13 -25.17
CA ARG A 342 -1.15 -17.26 -26.57
C ARG A 342 -1.26 -18.72 -27.07
N ARG A 343 -0.92 -19.68 -26.23
CA ARG A 343 -0.99 -21.12 -26.59
C ARG A 343 -2.40 -21.68 -26.63
N LEU A 344 -3.23 -21.36 -25.63
CA LEU A 344 -4.58 -21.93 -25.49
C LEU A 344 -5.66 -21.11 -26.19
N GLY A 345 -5.35 -19.88 -26.61
CA GLY A 345 -6.33 -18.94 -27.16
C GLY A 345 -7.30 -18.39 -26.09
N LYS A 346 -8.12 -17.43 -26.49
CA LYS A 346 -9.17 -16.87 -25.61
C LYS A 346 -10.30 -17.90 -25.45
N PRO A 347 -10.79 -18.14 -24.21
CA PRO A 347 -11.90 -19.07 -24.00
C PRO A 347 -13.14 -18.61 -24.75
N LYS A 348 -13.71 -19.48 -25.58
CA LYS A 348 -14.92 -19.21 -26.40
C LYS A 348 -16.22 -19.12 -25.58
N LYS A 349 -16.24 -19.63 -24.35
CA LYS A 349 -17.41 -19.67 -23.46
C LYS A 349 -17.04 -19.19 -22.06
N LYS A 350 -18.01 -18.66 -21.31
CA LYS A 350 -17.84 -18.34 -19.89
C LYS A 350 -17.49 -19.62 -19.10
N ALA A 351 -16.42 -19.59 -18.34
CA ALA A 351 -16.01 -20.74 -17.54
C ALA A 351 -17.05 -21.02 -16.42
N PRO A 352 -17.34 -22.28 -16.10
CA PRO A 352 -18.24 -22.62 -15.01
C PRO A 352 -17.67 -22.15 -13.66
N ALA A 353 -18.57 -21.95 -12.69
CA ALA A 353 -18.21 -21.39 -11.37
C ALA A 353 -17.04 -22.12 -10.68
N ARG A 354 -17.04 -23.48 -10.72
CA ARG A 354 -15.96 -24.30 -10.17
C ARG A 354 -14.59 -23.97 -10.76
N VAL A 355 -14.53 -23.72 -12.07
CA VAL A 355 -13.27 -23.35 -12.75
C VAL A 355 -12.83 -21.94 -12.35
N LEU A 356 -13.76 -21.02 -12.20
CA LEU A 356 -13.46 -19.67 -11.73
C LEU A 356 -12.93 -19.68 -10.28
N TRP A 357 -13.49 -20.51 -9.40
CA TRP A 357 -12.98 -20.67 -8.04
C TRP A 357 -11.61 -21.33 -7.99
N ALA A 358 -11.37 -22.37 -8.81
CA ALA A 358 -10.04 -22.99 -8.94
C ALA A 358 -8.99 -21.97 -9.42
N LYS A 359 -9.33 -21.12 -10.39
CA LYS A 359 -8.44 -20.03 -10.85
C LYS A 359 -8.14 -19.02 -9.74
N ARG A 360 -9.15 -18.59 -8.95
CA ARG A 360 -8.95 -17.71 -7.79
C ARG A 360 -8.02 -18.34 -6.76
N ALA A 361 -8.27 -19.62 -6.43
CA ALA A 361 -7.42 -20.36 -5.51
C ALA A 361 -5.97 -20.46 -6.03
N GLY A 362 -5.78 -20.73 -7.32
CA GLY A 362 -4.44 -20.75 -7.94
C GLY A 362 -3.72 -19.42 -7.85
N VAL A 363 -4.40 -18.30 -8.17
CA VAL A 363 -3.83 -16.94 -8.01
C VAL A 363 -3.48 -16.66 -6.55
N PHE A 364 -4.37 -17.01 -5.61
CA PHE A 364 -4.14 -16.81 -4.19
C PHE A 364 -2.95 -17.60 -3.67
N VAL A 365 -2.83 -18.90 -4.02
CA VAL A 365 -1.70 -19.75 -3.60
C VAL A 365 -0.38 -19.22 -4.15
N LEU A 366 -0.30 -18.89 -5.44
CA LEU A 366 0.92 -18.31 -6.03
C LEU A 366 1.27 -16.96 -5.38
N TRP A 367 0.26 -16.17 -5.05
CA TRP A 367 0.47 -14.93 -4.30
C TRP A 367 1.03 -15.21 -2.90
N CYS A 368 0.48 -16.17 -2.13
CA CYS A 368 1.00 -16.55 -0.82
C CYS A 368 2.47 -17.01 -0.90
N ILE A 369 2.82 -17.81 -1.91
CA ILE A 369 4.22 -18.23 -2.12
C ILE A 369 5.13 -17.03 -2.32
N SER A 370 4.73 -16.06 -3.13
CA SER A 370 5.52 -14.85 -3.35
C SER A 370 5.61 -13.97 -2.10
N MET A 371 4.55 -13.95 -1.27
CA MET A 371 4.53 -13.19 -0.01
C MET A 371 5.51 -13.71 1.04
N VAL A 372 5.95 -14.97 0.98
CA VAL A 372 7.03 -15.47 1.84
C VAL A 372 8.32 -14.69 1.58
N PHE A 373 8.69 -14.47 0.30
CA PHE A 373 9.87 -13.66 -0.04
C PHE A 373 9.70 -12.22 0.41
N PHE A 374 8.50 -11.66 0.25
CA PHE A 374 8.22 -10.30 0.68
C PHE A 374 8.37 -10.12 2.19
N ARG A 375 7.84 -11.07 3.00
CA ARG A 375 7.98 -11.03 4.46
C ARG A 375 9.43 -11.20 4.90
N VAL A 376 10.16 -12.11 4.28
CA VAL A 376 11.60 -12.31 4.53
C VAL A 376 12.39 -11.03 4.20
N GLY A 377 12.06 -10.37 3.09
CA GLY A 377 12.67 -9.08 2.72
C GLY A 377 12.38 -7.95 3.69
N SER A 378 11.25 -8.01 4.39
CA SER A 378 10.82 -7.04 5.42
C SER A 378 11.35 -7.37 6.82
N ALA A 379 12.22 -8.38 6.98
CA ALA A 379 12.79 -8.72 8.28
C ALA A 379 13.61 -7.55 8.85
N PRO A 380 13.56 -7.33 10.18
CA PRO A 380 14.33 -6.24 10.81
C PRO A 380 15.83 -6.38 10.54
N ALA A 381 16.52 -5.24 10.36
CA ALA A 381 17.97 -5.23 10.15
C ALA A 381 18.78 -5.88 11.29
N ALA A 382 18.22 -5.88 12.50
CA ALA A 382 18.84 -6.55 13.68
C ALA A 382 18.79 -8.09 13.59
N ALA A 383 17.86 -8.66 12.79
CA ALA A 383 17.73 -10.10 12.58
C ALA A 383 17.36 -10.37 11.11
N PRO A 384 18.29 -10.12 10.17
CA PRO A 384 18.00 -10.20 8.75
C PRO A 384 17.77 -11.67 8.34
N LEU A 385 16.73 -11.87 7.52
CA LEU A 385 16.48 -13.13 6.84
C LEU A 385 16.94 -13.03 5.38
N THR A 386 17.41 -14.14 4.84
CA THR A 386 17.98 -14.22 3.49
C THR A 386 17.01 -14.87 2.50
N VAL A 387 17.33 -14.82 1.22
CA VAL A 387 16.61 -15.61 0.19
C VAL A 387 16.66 -17.12 0.49
N GLY A 388 17.78 -17.61 1.05
CA GLY A 388 17.90 -18.98 1.50
C GLY A 388 16.88 -19.36 2.57
N ASP A 389 16.59 -18.44 3.50
CA ASP A 389 15.55 -18.63 4.53
C ASP A 389 14.15 -18.69 3.91
N ALA A 390 13.86 -17.91 2.87
CA ALA A 390 12.58 -18.00 2.16
C ALA A 390 12.40 -19.34 1.47
N PHE A 391 13.42 -19.88 0.79
CA PHE A 391 13.36 -21.21 0.21
C PHE A 391 13.29 -22.31 1.27
N ALA A 392 14.05 -22.19 2.36
CA ALA A 392 13.99 -23.12 3.48
C ALA A 392 12.60 -23.13 4.13
N TYR A 393 11.99 -21.96 4.31
CA TYR A 393 10.61 -21.81 4.79
C TYR A 393 9.63 -22.57 3.90
N LEU A 394 9.66 -22.32 2.58
CA LEU A 394 8.79 -22.99 1.61
C LEU A 394 9.02 -24.51 1.57
N GLY A 395 10.27 -24.96 1.63
CA GLY A 395 10.59 -26.39 1.70
C GLY A 395 10.03 -27.04 2.97
N ARG A 396 10.13 -26.36 4.11
CA ARG A 396 9.59 -26.86 5.39
C ARG A 396 8.06 -26.89 5.43
N CYS A 397 7.35 -26.12 4.61
CA CYS A 397 5.90 -26.22 4.49
C CYS A 397 5.41 -27.64 4.15
N PHE A 398 6.26 -28.49 3.59
CA PHE A 398 5.93 -29.89 3.26
C PHE A 398 6.31 -30.89 4.35
N LEU A 399 6.90 -30.46 5.46
CA LEU A 399 7.43 -31.31 6.53
C LEU A 399 6.60 -31.17 7.82
N GLY A 400 6.65 -32.21 8.66
CA GLY A 400 6.10 -32.16 10.02
C GLY A 400 4.57 -32.05 10.09
N TRP A 401 3.86 -32.66 9.17
CA TRP A 401 2.40 -32.72 9.13
C TRP A 401 1.87 -33.72 10.16
N SER A 402 1.53 -33.24 11.36
CA SER A 402 0.92 -34.00 12.43
C SER A 402 -0.14 -33.16 13.13
N PRO A 403 -1.40 -33.60 13.27
CA PRO A 403 -2.45 -32.86 13.97
C PRO A 403 -2.10 -32.54 15.43
N ALA A 404 -1.49 -33.47 16.16
CA ALA A 404 -1.09 -33.28 17.55
C ALA A 404 -0.01 -32.21 17.69
N ARG A 405 1.02 -32.25 16.83
CA ARG A 405 2.06 -31.25 16.75
C ARG A 405 1.49 -29.87 16.39
N PHE A 406 0.63 -29.80 15.39
CA PHE A 406 0.00 -28.54 14.97
C PHE A 406 -0.81 -27.89 16.08
N GLY A 407 -1.62 -28.67 16.83
CA GLY A 407 -2.35 -28.16 17.99
C GLY A 407 -1.43 -27.60 19.09
N GLY A 408 -0.32 -28.28 19.37
CA GLY A 408 0.71 -27.79 20.30
C GLY A 408 1.39 -26.51 19.80
N GLU A 409 1.70 -26.44 18.51
CA GLU A 409 2.32 -25.26 17.90
C GLU A 409 1.38 -24.04 17.87
N LEU A 410 0.07 -24.23 17.61
CA LEU A 410 -0.93 -23.17 17.73
C LEU A 410 -0.96 -22.58 19.15
N TYR A 411 -0.97 -23.48 20.16
CA TYR A 411 -0.93 -23.03 21.55
C TYR A 411 0.38 -22.29 21.85
N ALA A 412 1.53 -22.87 21.51
CA ALA A 412 2.85 -22.30 21.77
C ALA A 412 3.02 -20.92 21.12
N ALA A 413 2.66 -20.78 19.84
CA ALA A 413 2.80 -19.53 19.10
C ALA A 413 2.00 -18.38 19.75
N ALA A 414 0.79 -18.66 20.22
CA ALA A 414 -0.02 -17.65 20.88
C ALA A 414 0.39 -17.41 22.34
N SER A 415 0.87 -18.45 23.07
CA SER A 415 1.29 -18.32 24.47
C SER A 415 2.67 -17.72 24.64
N ASN A 416 3.63 -18.03 23.77
CA ASN A 416 4.98 -17.49 23.84
C ASN A 416 5.04 -16.00 23.54
N GLY A 417 4.15 -15.54 22.68
CA GLY A 417 4.13 -14.13 22.24
C GLY A 417 3.17 -13.23 23.04
N PHE A 418 1.97 -13.72 23.47
CA PHE A 418 0.88 -12.77 23.72
C PHE A 418 -0.06 -13.15 24.89
N TYR A 419 -0.32 -14.42 25.20
CA TYR A 419 -1.42 -14.81 26.11
C TYR A 419 -1.00 -15.85 27.16
N ALA A 420 -1.19 -15.49 28.41
CA ALA A 420 -0.71 -16.28 29.55
C ALA A 420 -1.50 -17.58 29.84
N ASN A 421 -2.69 -17.79 29.24
CA ASN A 421 -3.52 -18.96 29.55
C ASN A 421 -4.30 -19.48 28.34
N ALA A 422 -4.75 -20.74 28.43
CA ALA A 422 -5.42 -21.45 27.35
C ALA A 422 -6.76 -20.79 26.91
N ILE A 423 -7.46 -20.12 27.81
CA ILE A 423 -8.73 -19.46 27.49
C ILE A 423 -8.46 -18.25 26.58
N MET A 424 -7.45 -17.46 26.87
CA MET A 424 -7.05 -16.32 26.02
C MET A 424 -6.55 -16.77 24.65
N VAL A 425 -5.78 -17.87 24.59
CA VAL A 425 -5.33 -18.47 23.32
C VAL A 425 -6.54 -18.92 22.49
N ALA A 426 -7.50 -19.61 23.09
CA ALA A 426 -8.73 -20.01 22.40
C ALA A 426 -9.56 -18.80 21.95
N ALA A 427 -9.72 -17.79 22.80
CA ALA A 427 -10.39 -16.54 22.45
C ALA A 427 -9.75 -15.81 21.26
N TYR A 428 -8.41 -15.79 21.20
CA TYR A 428 -7.67 -15.23 20.07
C TYR A 428 -8.04 -15.92 18.75
N TYR A 429 -7.96 -17.24 18.67
CA TYR A 429 -8.27 -17.97 17.43
C TYR A 429 -9.74 -17.86 17.03
N VAL A 430 -10.66 -17.90 18.01
CA VAL A 430 -12.09 -17.66 17.75
C VAL A 430 -12.30 -16.25 17.18
N PHE A 431 -11.68 -15.24 17.76
CA PHE A 431 -11.76 -13.87 17.26
C PHE A 431 -11.19 -13.75 15.85
N VAL A 432 -10.01 -14.32 15.58
CA VAL A 432 -9.40 -14.34 14.23
C VAL A 432 -10.36 -14.94 13.20
N VAL A 433 -10.98 -16.08 13.51
CA VAL A 433 -11.95 -16.72 12.59
C VAL A 433 -13.14 -15.80 12.33
N LEU A 434 -13.70 -15.18 13.38
CA LEU A 434 -14.86 -14.29 13.27
C LEU A 434 -14.56 -13.04 12.44
N VAL A 435 -13.42 -12.38 12.68
CA VAL A 435 -13.06 -11.15 11.93
C VAL A 435 -12.69 -11.46 10.47
N LEU A 436 -12.03 -12.58 10.21
CA LEU A 436 -11.77 -13.02 8.84
C LEU A 436 -13.06 -13.39 8.11
N ALA A 437 -14.00 -14.07 8.77
CA ALA A 437 -15.31 -14.39 8.20
C ALA A 437 -16.09 -13.13 7.85
N LEU A 438 -16.10 -12.13 8.75
CA LEU A 438 -16.74 -10.84 8.50
C LEU A 438 -16.06 -10.09 7.33
N ALA A 439 -14.73 -10.02 7.33
CA ALA A 439 -13.97 -9.36 6.26
C ALA A 439 -14.22 -10.04 4.90
N PHE A 440 -14.21 -11.38 4.87
CA PHE A 440 -14.52 -12.15 3.67
C PHE A 440 -15.97 -11.97 3.21
N TYR A 441 -16.92 -11.91 4.14
CA TYR A 441 -18.33 -11.59 3.84
C TYR A 441 -18.45 -10.22 3.15
N LEU A 442 -17.83 -9.18 3.72
CA LEU A 442 -17.88 -7.82 3.17
C LEU A 442 -17.23 -7.75 1.78
N ASP A 443 -16.06 -8.36 1.60
CA ASP A 443 -15.37 -8.41 0.30
C ASP A 443 -16.16 -9.23 -0.74
N THR A 444 -16.79 -10.34 -0.33
CA THR A 444 -17.65 -11.14 -1.21
C THR A 444 -18.87 -10.35 -1.67
N ARG A 445 -19.53 -9.66 -0.75
CA ARG A 445 -20.67 -8.78 -1.08
C ARG A 445 -20.23 -7.68 -2.04
N ARG A 446 -19.09 -7.05 -1.77
CA ARG A 446 -18.54 -6.02 -2.65
C ARG A 446 -18.22 -6.55 -4.05
N ALA A 447 -17.58 -7.72 -4.15
CA ALA A 447 -17.19 -8.30 -5.43
C ALA A 447 -18.37 -8.72 -6.30
N PHE A 448 -19.38 -9.35 -5.72
CA PHE A 448 -20.46 -9.99 -6.48
C PHE A 448 -21.78 -9.22 -6.45
N ALA A 449 -22.22 -8.75 -5.29
CA ALA A 449 -23.49 -8.04 -5.18
C ALA A 449 -23.38 -6.57 -5.65
N TYR A 450 -22.26 -5.92 -5.32
CA TYR A 450 -22.04 -4.50 -5.63
C TYR A 450 -21.09 -4.24 -6.79
N LYS A 451 -20.59 -5.29 -7.47
CA LYS A 451 -19.71 -5.18 -8.65
C LYS A 451 -18.52 -4.24 -8.42
N ASN A 452 -17.87 -4.35 -7.26
CA ASN A 452 -16.73 -3.53 -6.82
C ASN A 452 -17.02 -2.00 -6.77
N LYS A 453 -18.24 -1.59 -6.46
CA LYS A 453 -18.53 -0.19 -6.11
C LYS A 453 -17.68 0.26 -4.89
N PRO A 454 -17.52 1.56 -4.65
CA PRO A 454 -16.82 2.06 -3.47
C PRO A 454 -17.35 1.45 -2.18
N ALA A 455 -16.45 1.19 -1.22
CA ALA A 455 -16.77 0.41 -0.02
C ALA A 455 -17.84 1.09 0.85
N GLU A 456 -17.80 2.40 0.98
CA GLU A 456 -18.78 3.21 1.71
C GLU A 456 -20.20 3.12 1.13
N VAL A 457 -20.32 2.92 -0.19
CA VAL A 457 -21.59 2.72 -0.88
C VAL A 457 -22.13 1.31 -0.61
N CYS A 458 -21.23 0.30 -0.63
CA CYS A 458 -21.59 -1.08 -0.33
C CYS A 458 -22.14 -1.23 1.09
N LEU A 459 -21.48 -0.62 2.07
CA LEU A 459 -21.92 -0.63 3.47
C LEU A 459 -23.30 0.05 3.67
N ALA A 460 -23.57 1.12 2.93
CA ALA A 460 -24.87 1.80 3.00
C ALA A 460 -26.02 0.96 2.46
N GLY A 461 -25.75 0.12 1.46
CA GLY A 461 -26.73 -0.73 0.78
C GLY A 461 -27.07 -2.03 1.50
N GLU A 462 -26.43 -2.36 2.61
CA GLU A 462 -26.69 -3.60 3.34
C GLU A 462 -28.03 -3.56 4.07
N LYS A 463 -28.83 -4.63 3.93
CA LYS A 463 -30.13 -4.77 4.62
C LYS A 463 -29.99 -4.64 6.13
N HIS A 464 -28.94 -5.24 6.68
CA HIS A 464 -28.64 -5.25 8.12
C HIS A 464 -27.50 -4.30 8.45
N ARG A 465 -27.43 -3.13 7.78
CA ARG A 465 -26.34 -2.17 7.91
C ARG A 465 -25.97 -1.80 9.35
N TRP A 466 -26.96 -1.65 10.22
CA TRP A 466 -26.73 -1.31 11.62
C TRP A 466 -26.02 -2.44 12.37
N ALA A 467 -26.45 -3.71 12.15
CA ALA A 467 -25.73 -4.85 12.72
C ALA A 467 -24.29 -4.92 12.23
N VAL A 468 -24.05 -4.66 10.95
CA VAL A 468 -22.68 -4.59 10.38
C VAL A 468 -21.89 -3.48 11.08
N TYR A 469 -22.43 -2.27 11.24
CA TYR A 469 -21.71 -1.17 11.89
C TYR A 469 -21.38 -1.48 13.35
N TYR A 470 -22.34 -1.99 14.13
CA TYR A 470 -22.06 -2.40 15.51
C TYR A 470 -21.04 -3.52 15.58
N THR A 471 -21.10 -4.50 14.69
CA THR A 471 -20.12 -5.59 14.66
C THR A 471 -18.71 -5.06 14.31
N LEU A 472 -18.58 -4.12 13.39
CA LEU A 472 -17.29 -3.48 13.07
C LEU A 472 -16.71 -2.76 14.29
N VAL A 473 -17.55 -1.99 15.01
CA VAL A 473 -17.11 -1.25 16.20
C VAL A 473 -16.72 -2.21 17.34
N VAL A 474 -17.53 -3.24 17.60
CA VAL A 474 -17.21 -4.24 18.62
C VAL A 474 -15.93 -4.99 18.27
N ALA A 475 -15.78 -5.43 17.01
CA ALA A 475 -14.56 -6.09 16.56
C ALA A 475 -13.32 -5.20 16.70
N LEU A 476 -13.46 -3.90 16.42
CA LEU A 476 -12.39 -2.91 16.60
C LEU A 476 -11.98 -2.77 18.06
N LEU A 477 -12.95 -2.66 18.98
CA LEU A 477 -12.69 -2.57 20.42
C LEU A 477 -12.01 -3.84 20.96
N VAL A 478 -12.51 -5.01 20.57
CA VAL A 478 -11.91 -6.30 20.97
C VAL A 478 -10.51 -6.43 20.38
N GLY A 479 -10.30 -6.08 19.10
CA GLY A 479 -8.97 -6.09 18.48
C GLY A 479 -7.98 -5.19 19.21
N TYR A 480 -8.41 -3.99 19.60
CA TYR A 480 -7.58 -3.08 20.40
C TYR A 480 -7.21 -3.66 21.77
N ILE A 481 -8.18 -4.28 22.47
CA ILE A 481 -7.93 -4.94 23.76
C ILE A 481 -6.95 -6.10 23.59
N MET A 482 -7.10 -6.90 22.54
CA MET A 482 -6.19 -8.03 22.27
C MET A 482 -4.75 -7.59 22.02
N GLN A 483 -4.54 -6.44 21.39
CA GLN A 483 -3.19 -5.88 21.19
C GLN A 483 -2.62 -5.28 22.47
N SER A 484 -3.44 -4.63 23.29
CA SER A 484 -2.97 -3.99 24.53
C SER A 484 -2.63 -5.00 25.64
N GLY A 485 -3.22 -6.18 25.60
CA GLY A 485 -2.94 -7.29 26.55
C GLY A 485 -1.65 -8.07 26.26
N GLY A 486 -1.13 -7.97 25.05
CA GLY A 486 0.19 -8.48 24.65
C GLY A 486 1.12 -7.30 24.38
N PHE A 487 2.29 -7.28 24.97
CA PHE A 487 3.31 -6.21 24.86
C PHE A 487 3.83 -5.99 23.42
N GLY A 488 2.96 -5.95 22.44
CA GLY A 488 3.26 -5.65 21.06
C GLY A 488 3.23 -4.14 20.82
N ASN A 489 4.35 -3.47 20.99
CA ASN A 489 4.56 -2.10 20.54
C ASN A 489 4.72 -2.08 19.00
N SER A 490 3.72 -2.56 18.27
CA SER A 490 3.64 -2.41 16.81
C SER A 490 3.14 -1.01 16.45
N GLY A 491 3.82 0.01 17.00
CA GLY A 491 3.42 1.41 16.92
C GLY A 491 3.65 2.10 15.58
N PHE A 492 4.11 1.42 14.56
CA PHE A 492 4.21 1.98 13.20
C PHE A 492 3.76 0.93 12.18
N GLY A 493 2.87 1.35 11.29
CA GLY A 493 2.37 0.49 10.23
C GLY A 493 3.51 -0.19 9.47
N MET A 494 3.27 -1.41 9.01
CA MET A 494 4.19 -2.33 8.35
C MET A 494 4.99 -1.71 7.19
N TYR A 495 4.52 -0.59 6.66
CA TYR A 495 5.14 0.18 5.56
C TYR A 495 5.87 1.45 6.00
N ALA A 496 6.00 1.75 7.28
CA ALA A 496 6.76 2.93 7.74
C ALA A 496 8.27 2.83 7.40
N GLY A 497 8.73 1.66 7.00
CA GLY A 497 10.11 1.40 6.58
C GLY A 497 10.30 1.23 5.06
N PHE A 498 9.26 1.46 4.22
CA PHE A 498 9.36 1.34 2.76
C PHE A 498 9.44 2.66 2.01
#